data_aa2b0aa000bc1accf393fb907973e35a
#
_entry.id   aa2b0aa000bc1accf393fb907973e35a
#
_cell.length_a   1.000
_cell.length_b   1.000
_cell.length_c   1.000
_cell.angle_alpha   90.00
_cell.angle_beta   90.00
_cell.angle_gamma   90.00
#
_symmetry.space_group_name_H-M   'P 1'
#
loop_
_entity.id
_entity.type
_entity.pdbx_description
1 polymer ?
#
loop_
_entity_poly.entity_id
_entity_poly.type
_entity_poly.pdbx_seq_one_letter_code
_entity_poly.pdbx_strand_id
1 'polypeptide(L)'
;MQRIKDLTVYVIPSWACNLNCPHCFVKNQPDSYNEELFINALQQLKIQYPTANFTLHGGEPTFNKNRLKTILSQNIITSITTNCITTDLEIYDWINEQDLAVATSWNTNRFITNDIFKVWLSNIKQLKKDPLLLITLDKDLISLPLEVFFNKLYKIQDAGVIDILFECLVDNSLDDSFQTRVDEWLCEFHQRLHANYADLKINSLIETQILNWDFRCNSKTLLPNGIVRNGCTMGNECNYILNECLGCDKANICKPCVLHTRCSFFPKFYRQSLEKK
;
A
#
# COMPACT_ATOMS: atom_id res chain seq x y z
N MET A 1 27.22 -8.70 -1.09
CA MET A 1 26.83 -7.37 -1.62
C MET A 1 25.37 -7.16 -1.24
N GLN A 2 25.07 -6.34 -0.22
CA GLN A 2 23.68 -6.00 0.14
C GLN A 2 23.10 -5.20 -1.01
N ARG A 3 22.01 -5.69 -1.62
CA ARG A 3 21.20 -4.90 -2.57
C ARG A 3 20.63 -3.72 -1.78
N ILE A 4 21.11 -2.52 -2.05
CA ILE A 4 20.42 -1.31 -1.63
C ILE A 4 19.06 -1.37 -2.32
N LYS A 5 17.96 -1.42 -1.55
CA LYS A 5 16.61 -1.31 -2.12
C LYS A 5 16.54 0.00 -2.90
N ASP A 6 15.97 -0.05 -4.08
CA ASP A 6 15.73 1.15 -4.89
C ASP A 6 14.93 2.16 -4.07
N LEU A 7 15.35 3.42 -4.16
CA LEU A 7 14.65 4.50 -3.45
C LEU A 7 13.22 4.61 -3.95
N THR A 8 12.26 4.65 -3.02
CA THR A 8 10.87 4.97 -3.34
C THR A 8 10.55 6.41 -2.94
N VAL A 9 10.04 7.19 -3.87
CA VAL A 9 9.52 8.54 -3.63
C VAL A 9 8.00 8.50 -3.65
N TYR A 10 7.38 8.67 -2.49
CA TYR A 10 5.94 8.83 -2.39
C TYR A 10 5.56 10.26 -2.75
N VAL A 11 4.77 10.40 -3.79
CA VAL A 11 4.32 11.69 -4.34
C VAL A 11 2.88 11.92 -3.92
N ILE A 12 2.66 12.85 -2.99
CA ILE A 12 1.34 13.14 -2.40
C ILE A 12 0.83 14.47 -2.95
N PRO A 13 0.00 14.46 -4.00
CA PRO A 13 -0.53 15.69 -4.56
C PRO A 13 -1.65 16.30 -3.72
N SER A 14 -2.36 15.49 -2.93
CA SER A 14 -3.48 15.93 -2.10
C SER A 14 -3.74 14.97 -0.96
N TRP A 15 -4.31 15.50 0.13
CA TRP A 15 -4.89 14.71 1.21
C TRP A 15 -6.39 14.45 1.01
N ALA A 16 -7.03 15.10 0.03
CA ALA A 16 -8.43 14.89 -0.27
C ALA A 16 -8.68 13.46 -0.80
N CYS A 17 -9.82 12.88 -0.41
CA CYS A 17 -10.22 11.55 -0.80
C CYS A 17 -11.75 11.47 -0.94
N ASN A 18 -12.24 10.68 -1.87
CA ASN A 18 -13.65 10.38 -2.06
C ASN A 18 -14.18 9.31 -1.07
N LEU A 19 -13.32 8.80 -0.18
CA LEU A 19 -13.66 7.83 0.85
C LEU A 19 -13.34 8.38 2.25
N ASN A 20 -14.01 7.80 3.26
CA ASN A 20 -13.82 8.14 4.67
C ASN A 20 -13.51 6.89 5.50
N CYS A 21 -12.36 6.24 5.22
CA CYS A 21 -11.97 5.01 5.90
C CYS A 21 -11.74 5.26 7.40
N PRO A 22 -12.23 4.40 8.30
CA PRO A 22 -12.09 4.60 9.75
C PRO A 22 -10.64 4.72 10.21
N HIS A 23 -9.75 3.94 9.62
CA HIS A 23 -8.33 3.83 9.97
C HIS A 23 -7.40 4.69 9.08
N CYS A 24 -7.96 5.65 8.33
CA CYS A 24 -7.17 6.46 7.42
C CYS A 24 -6.28 7.45 8.18
N PHE A 25 -4.96 7.36 8.01
CA PHE A 25 -3.98 8.24 8.65
C PHE A 25 -3.92 9.65 8.04
N VAL A 26 -4.48 9.85 6.83
CA VAL A 26 -4.49 11.16 6.16
C VAL A 26 -5.73 11.99 6.48
N LYS A 27 -6.64 11.50 7.32
CA LYS A 27 -7.83 12.25 7.75
C LYS A 27 -7.42 13.58 8.37
N ASN A 28 -8.17 14.63 7.99
CA ASN A 28 -8.01 15.98 8.55
C ASN A 28 -6.67 16.67 8.27
N GLN A 29 -5.89 16.17 7.31
CA GLN A 29 -4.72 16.90 6.85
C GLN A 29 -5.17 18.07 5.95
N PRO A 30 -4.65 19.30 6.16
CA PRO A 30 -5.00 20.43 5.32
C PRO A 30 -4.46 20.22 3.90
N ASP A 31 -5.27 20.47 2.89
CA ASP A 31 -4.79 20.51 1.50
C ASP A 31 -4.10 21.85 1.23
N SER A 32 -2.78 21.82 1.21
CA SER A 32 -1.90 22.99 1.03
C SER A 32 -1.18 22.94 -0.33
N TYR A 33 -1.84 22.40 -1.36
CA TYR A 33 -1.22 22.23 -2.68
C TYR A 33 -0.82 23.56 -3.32
N ASN A 34 0.45 23.61 -3.70
CA ASN A 34 1.00 24.67 -4.54
C ASN A 34 1.63 24.01 -5.78
N GLU A 35 1.00 24.18 -6.93
CA GLU A 35 1.38 23.48 -8.16
C GLU A 35 2.82 23.77 -8.56
N GLU A 36 3.23 25.03 -8.57
CA GLU A 36 4.58 25.43 -9.00
C GLU A 36 5.64 24.80 -8.08
N LEU A 37 5.50 24.96 -6.77
CA LEU A 37 6.46 24.40 -5.81
C LEU A 37 6.48 22.86 -5.87
N PHE A 38 5.31 22.26 -6.06
CA PHE A 38 5.19 20.80 -6.11
C PHE A 38 5.87 20.22 -7.36
N ILE A 39 5.59 20.78 -8.55
CA ILE A 39 6.18 20.32 -9.80
C ILE A 39 7.68 20.57 -9.82
N ASN A 40 8.15 21.73 -9.37
CA ASN A 40 9.57 22.03 -9.25
C ASN A 40 10.28 21.01 -8.33
N ALA A 41 9.71 20.71 -7.16
CA ALA A 41 10.28 19.73 -6.24
C ALA A 41 10.27 18.31 -6.82
N LEU A 42 9.21 17.91 -7.53
CA LEU A 42 9.12 16.62 -8.22
C LEU A 42 10.22 16.45 -9.27
N GLN A 43 10.44 17.48 -10.09
CA GLN A 43 11.48 17.49 -11.11
C GLN A 43 12.89 17.44 -10.48
N GLN A 44 13.13 18.20 -9.41
CA GLN A 44 14.40 18.15 -8.67
C GLN A 44 14.67 16.77 -8.06
N LEU A 45 13.65 16.13 -7.50
CA LEU A 45 13.78 14.77 -7.00
C LEU A 45 14.13 13.77 -8.12
N LYS A 46 13.55 13.92 -9.32
CA LYS A 46 13.88 13.05 -10.45
C LYS A 46 15.32 13.25 -10.93
N ILE A 47 15.82 14.49 -10.94
CA ILE A 47 17.22 14.80 -11.26
C ILE A 47 18.16 14.18 -10.22
N GLN A 48 17.83 14.34 -8.93
CA GLN A 48 18.65 13.85 -7.83
C GLN A 48 18.64 12.31 -7.71
N TYR A 49 17.50 11.68 -8.04
CA TYR A 49 17.27 10.24 -7.91
C TYR A 49 16.69 9.63 -9.20
N PRO A 50 17.48 9.56 -10.28
CA PRO A 50 16.98 9.19 -11.61
C PRO A 50 16.44 7.76 -11.69
N THR A 51 16.91 6.86 -10.83
CA THR A 51 16.50 5.44 -10.77
C THR A 51 15.42 5.16 -9.71
N ALA A 52 14.99 6.18 -8.95
CA ALA A 52 13.96 5.98 -7.92
C ALA A 52 12.60 5.62 -8.52
N ASN A 53 11.82 4.85 -7.76
CA ASN A 53 10.42 4.61 -8.03
C ASN A 53 9.59 5.76 -7.50
N PHE A 54 8.82 6.42 -8.37
CA PHE A 54 7.94 7.53 -8.00
C PHE A 54 6.50 7.03 -7.95
N THR A 55 5.95 6.90 -6.74
CA THR A 55 4.61 6.36 -6.50
C THR A 55 3.63 7.47 -6.13
N LEU A 56 2.62 7.70 -6.96
CA LEU A 56 1.49 8.55 -6.58
C LEU A 56 0.74 7.92 -5.41
N HIS A 57 0.54 8.71 -4.37
CA HIS A 57 -0.10 8.30 -3.14
C HIS A 57 -0.84 9.50 -2.50
N GLY A 58 -1.39 9.34 -1.29
CA GLY A 58 -1.99 10.43 -0.52
C GLY A 58 -3.38 10.11 -0.02
N GLY A 59 -4.34 11.03 -0.19
CA GLY A 59 -5.75 10.73 -0.02
C GLY A 59 -6.21 9.78 -1.14
N GLU A 60 -6.80 10.34 -2.19
CA GLU A 60 -7.03 9.60 -3.44
C GLU A 60 -6.43 10.39 -4.60
N PRO A 61 -5.36 9.89 -5.24
CA PRO A 61 -4.70 10.61 -6.34
C PRO A 61 -5.62 10.90 -7.53
N THR A 62 -6.61 10.04 -7.77
CA THR A 62 -7.56 10.18 -8.88
C THR A 62 -8.71 11.14 -8.57
N PHE A 63 -8.81 11.64 -7.34
CA PHE A 63 -9.92 12.49 -6.91
C PHE A 63 -9.91 13.88 -7.59
N ASN A 64 -8.72 14.44 -7.83
CA ASN A 64 -8.56 15.70 -8.57
C ASN A 64 -7.95 15.43 -9.95
N LYS A 65 -8.81 15.29 -10.95
CA LYS A 65 -8.45 14.96 -12.33
C LYS A 65 -7.43 15.92 -12.95
N ASN A 66 -7.62 17.22 -12.77
CA ASN A 66 -6.73 18.22 -13.38
C ASN A 66 -5.32 18.14 -12.78
N ARG A 67 -5.24 18.04 -11.45
CA ARG A 67 -3.97 17.88 -10.74
C ARG A 67 -3.26 16.58 -11.16
N LEU A 68 -3.99 15.47 -11.25
CA LEU A 68 -3.45 14.21 -11.73
C LEU A 68 -2.87 14.37 -13.14
N LYS A 69 -3.61 14.98 -14.06
CA LYS A 69 -3.17 15.23 -15.44
C LYS A 69 -1.87 16.05 -15.50
N THR A 70 -1.79 17.15 -14.74
CA THR A 70 -0.58 17.97 -14.64
C THR A 70 0.62 17.17 -14.15
N ILE A 71 0.43 16.29 -13.15
CA ILE A 71 1.54 15.48 -12.61
C ILE A 71 1.96 14.40 -13.60
N LEU A 72 1.02 13.70 -14.21
CA LEU A 72 1.32 12.64 -15.19
C LEU A 72 2.02 13.20 -16.43
N SER A 73 1.71 14.44 -16.85
CA SER A 73 2.39 15.08 -17.99
C SER A 73 3.89 15.33 -17.76
N GLN A 74 4.38 15.20 -16.52
CA GLN A 74 5.82 15.28 -16.22
C GLN A 74 6.59 14.01 -16.61
N ASN A 75 5.94 12.90 -16.90
CA ASN A 75 6.53 11.59 -17.24
C ASN A 75 7.55 11.08 -16.19
N ILE A 76 7.28 11.35 -14.90
CA ILE A 76 8.16 10.97 -13.78
C ILE A 76 7.58 9.82 -13.00
N ILE A 77 6.24 9.72 -12.92
CA ILE A 77 5.54 8.74 -12.11
C ILE A 77 5.71 7.33 -12.69
N THR A 78 5.99 6.37 -11.83
CA THR A 78 6.19 4.96 -12.21
C THR A 78 5.06 4.05 -11.70
N SER A 79 4.36 4.49 -10.66
CA SER A 79 3.27 3.72 -10.06
C SER A 79 2.25 4.60 -9.37
N ILE A 80 1.07 4.06 -9.11
CA ILE A 80 -0.01 4.72 -8.40
C ILE A 80 -0.68 3.78 -7.41
N THR A 81 -0.95 4.28 -6.20
CA THR A 81 -1.83 3.62 -5.23
C THR A 81 -3.17 4.33 -5.22
N THR A 82 -4.23 3.63 -5.60
CA THR A 82 -5.58 4.20 -5.74
C THR A 82 -6.63 3.29 -5.14
N ASN A 83 -7.73 3.87 -4.69
CA ASN A 83 -8.89 3.09 -4.26
C ASN A 83 -9.72 2.53 -5.42
N CYS A 84 -9.43 2.91 -6.66
CA CYS A 84 -10.13 2.49 -7.88
C CYS A 84 -11.65 2.71 -7.86
N ILE A 85 -12.15 3.76 -7.19
CA ILE A 85 -13.59 4.07 -7.11
C ILE A 85 -13.91 5.41 -7.80
N THR A 86 -13.20 5.73 -8.87
CA THR A 86 -13.59 6.85 -9.73
C THR A 86 -14.62 6.42 -10.78
N THR A 87 -15.53 7.33 -11.11
CA THR A 87 -16.47 7.13 -12.23
C THR A 87 -15.96 7.72 -13.55
N ASP A 88 -14.82 8.40 -13.50
CA ASP A 88 -14.19 9.00 -14.68
C ASP A 88 -13.21 8.01 -15.30
N LEU A 89 -13.66 7.32 -16.34
CA LEU A 89 -12.87 6.25 -16.98
C LEU A 89 -11.66 6.78 -17.75
N GLU A 90 -11.63 8.05 -18.17
CA GLU A 90 -10.46 8.66 -18.84
C GLU A 90 -9.20 8.59 -17.96
N ILE A 91 -9.38 8.53 -16.63
CA ILE A 91 -8.26 8.37 -15.69
C ILE A 91 -7.52 7.04 -15.91
N TYR A 92 -8.26 5.95 -16.20
CA TYR A 92 -7.65 4.65 -16.48
C TYR A 92 -6.93 4.64 -17.84
N ASP A 93 -7.44 5.39 -18.82
CA ASP A 93 -6.73 5.58 -20.09
C ASP A 93 -5.36 6.22 -19.86
N TRP A 94 -5.29 7.31 -19.06
CA TRP A 94 -4.02 7.95 -18.73
C TRP A 94 -3.06 7.03 -17.95
N ILE A 95 -3.57 6.26 -16.97
CA ILE A 95 -2.78 5.28 -16.23
C ILE A 95 -2.18 4.24 -17.19
N ASN A 96 -2.99 3.77 -18.13
CA ASN A 96 -2.58 2.79 -19.12
C ASN A 96 -1.61 3.35 -20.17
N GLU A 97 -1.80 4.61 -20.61
CA GLU A 97 -0.92 5.29 -21.55
C GLU A 97 0.46 5.55 -20.96
N GLN A 98 0.53 5.87 -19.67
CA GLN A 98 1.78 6.07 -18.93
C GLN A 98 2.42 4.74 -18.45
N ASP A 99 1.79 3.62 -18.75
CA ASP A 99 2.26 2.27 -18.37
C ASP A 99 2.53 2.11 -16.87
N LEU A 100 1.72 2.77 -16.01
CA LEU A 100 1.94 2.78 -14.56
C LEU A 100 1.68 1.41 -13.95
N ALA A 101 2.51 1.03 -12.97
CA ALA A 101 2.14 -0.03 -12.05
C ALA A 101 1.06 0.46 -11.09
N VAL A 102 0.02 -0.35 -10.87
CA VAL A 102 -1.12 0.02 -10.03
C VAL A 102 -1.16 -0.83 -8.78
N ALA A 103 -1.25 -0.19 -7.62
CA ALA A 103 -1.69 -0.83 -6.40
C ALA A 103 -3.09 -0.32 -6.03
N THR A 104 -3.99 -1.22 -5.69
CA THR A 104 -5.33 -0.85 -5.25
C THR A 104 -5.62 -1.38 -3.86
N SER A 105 -6.26 -0.57 -3.02
CA SER A 105 -6.48 -0.92 -1.63
C SER A 105 -7.87 -1.51 -1.40
N TRP A 106 -7.90 -2.56 -0.59
CA TRP A 106 -9.11 -3.14 -0.03
C TRP A 106 -9.13 -2.97 1.47
N ASN A 107 -10.27 -2.52 1.98
CA ASN A 107 -10.67 -2.77 3.36
C ASN A 107 -12.12 -3.25 3.41
N THR A 108 -12.47 -3.95 4.47
CA THR A 108 -13.77 -4.63 4.61
C THR A 108 -14.93 -3.66 4.52
N ASN A 109 -14.82 -2.48 5.12
CA ASN A 109 -15.87 -1.46 5.13
C ASN A 109 -16.22 -0.91 3.73
N ARG A 110 -15.29 -0.94 2.77
CA ARG A 110 -15.54 -0.51 1.37
C ARG A 110 -16.36 -1.53 0.60
N PHE A 111 -16.22 -2.82 0.95
CA PHE A 111 -16.75 -3.93 0.16
C PHE A 111 -17.98 -4.61 0.80
N ILE A 112 -18.48 -4.04 1.90
CA ILE A 112 -19.75 -4.49 2.50
C ILE A 112 -20.92 -4.17 1.58
N THR A 113 -20.91 -3.02 0.89
CA THR A 113 -21.93 -2.71 -0.11
C THR A 113 -21.56 -3.33 -1.46
N ASN A 114 -22.44 -4.19 -1.98
CA ASN A 114 -22.24 -4.85 -3.26
C ASN A 114 -22.01 -3.86 -4.42
N ASP A 115 -22.52 -2.64 -4.34
CA ASP A 115 -22.43 -1.66 -5.42
C ASP A 115 -21.03 -1.05 -5.52
N ILE A 116 -20.39 -0.70 -4.40
CA ILE A 116 -19.00 -0.23 -4.39
C ILE A 116 -18.06 -1.32 -4.90
N PHE A 117 -18.28 -2.57 -4.48
CA PHE A 117 -17.50 -3.70 -4.94
C PHE A 117 -17.63 -3.92 -6.46
N LYS A 118 -18.83 -3.80 -7.02
CA LYS A 118 -19.04 -3.91 -8.48
C LYS A 118 -18.33 -2.80 -9.25
N VAL A 119 -18.42 -1.55 -8.77
CA VAL A 119 -17.72 -0.41 -9.39
C VAL A 119 -16.22 -0.66 -9.37
N TRP A 120 -15.68 -1.06 -8.22
CA TRP A 120 -14.26 -1.36 -8.06
C TRP A 120 -13.79 -2.48 -9.01
N LEU A 121 -14.52 -3.60 -9.10
CA LEU A 121 -14.22 -4.70 -10.05
C LEU A 121 -14.29 -4.24 -11.51
N SER A 122 -15.28 -3.41 -11.86
CA SER A 122 -15.41 -2.86 -13.21
C SER A 122 -14.23 -1.98 -13.57
N ASN A 123 -13.78 -1.17 -12.62
CA ASN A 123 -12.67 -0.24 -12.83
C ASN A 123 -11.32 -0.96 -12.93
N ILE A 124 -11.10 -2.00 -12.13
CA ILE A 124 -9.89 -2.83 -12.24
C ILE A 124 -9.75 -3.43 -13.65
N LYS A 125 -10.86 -3.88 -14.24
CA LYS A 125 -10.86 -4.45 -15.60
C LYS A 125 -10.47 -3.44 -16.70
N GLN A 126 -10.44 -2.14 -16.41
CA GLN A 126 -9.93 -1.13 -17.35
C GLN A 126 -8.40 -1.05 -17.37
N LEU A 127 -7.73 -1.62 -16.37
CA LEU A 127 -6.28 -1.59 -16.28
C LEU A 127 -5.65 -2.59 -17.25
N LYS A 128 -4.59 -2.17 -17.95
CA LYS A 128 -3.82 -3.06 -18.83
C LYS A 128 -2.89 -3.99 -18.08
N LYS A 129 -2.38 -3.55 -16.92
CA LYS A 129 -1.52 -4.34 -16.04
C LYS A 129 -2.33 -4.87 -14.87
N ASP A 130 -2.03 -6.10 -14.50
CA ASP A 130 -2.60 -6.71 -13.30
C ASP A 130 -2.23 -5.89 -12.06
N PRO A 131 -3.20 -5.36 -11.32
CA PRO A 131 -2.90 -4.54 -10.14
C PRO A 131 -2.51 -5.38 -8.94
N LEU A 132 -1.61 -4.84 -8.11
CA LEU A 132 -1.36 -5.36 -6.77
C LEU A 132 -2.52 -4.99 -5.86
N LEU A 133 -3.13 -5.97 -5.19
CA LEU A 133 -4.15 -5.72 -4.19
C LEU A 133 -3.54 -5.58 -2.79
N LEU A 134 -3.71 -4.41 -2.19
CA LEU A 134 -3.34 -4.13 -0.81
C LEU A 134 -4.54 -4.40 0.11
N ILE A 135 -4.43 -5.38 0.99
CA ILE A 135 -5.52 -5.77 1.89
C ILE A 135 -5.18 -5.36 3.32
N THR A 136 -5.95 -4.41 3.85
CA THR A 136 -5.81 -3.99 5.24
C THR A 136 -6.43 -5.03 6.18
N LEU A 137 -5.60 -5.59 7.07
CA LEU A 137 -6.03 -6.51 8.12
C LEU A 137 -6.66 -5.73 9.27
N ASP A 138 -7.94 -5.49 9.19
CA ASP A 138 -8.74 -4.84 10.23
C ASP A 138 -9.61 -5.85 11.01
N LYS A 139 -10.25 -5.38 12.09
CA LYS A 139 -11.11 -6.22 12.93
C LYS A 139 -12.28 -6.83 12.15
N ASP A 140 -12.80 -6.09 11.18
CA ASP A 140 -13.93 -6.52 10.38
C ASP A 140 -13.51 -7.65 9.42
N LEU A 141 -12.34 -7.53 8.79
CA LEU A 141 -11.83 -8.56 7.89
C LEU A 141 -11.55 -9.88 8.63
N ILE A 142 -10.81 -9.84 9.75
CA ILE A 142 -10.46 -11.05 10.49
C ILE A 142 -11.66 -11.70 11.20
N SER A 143 -12.79 -11.00 11.28
CA SER A 143 -14.05 -11.54 11.81
C SER A 143 -14.93 -12.16 10.72
N LEU A 144 -14.59 -11.97 9.43
CA LEU A 144 -15.31 -12.61 8.34
C LEU A 144 -14.96 -14.09 8.25
N PRO A 145 -15.95 -14.98 8.02
CA PRO A 145 -15.67 -16.35 7.65
C PRO A 145 -14.76 -16.39 6.41
N LEU A 146 -13.71 -17.21 6.45
CA LEU A 146 -12.74 -17.31 5.34
C LEU A 146 -13.40 -17.73 4.03
N GLU A 147 -14.46 -18.52 4.04
CA GLU A 147 -15.23 -18.89 2.85
C GLU A 147 -15.83 -17.66 2.14
N VAL A 148 -16.33 -16.70 2.92
CA VAL A 148 -16.86 -15.45 2.37
C VAL A 148 -15.75 -14.64 1.72
N PHE A 149 -14.57 -14.63 2.33
CA PHE A 149 -13.40 -13.95 1.78
C PHE A 149 -12.90 -14.64 0.51
N PHE A 150 -12.75 -15.96 0.49
CA PHE A 150 -12.35 -16.72 -0.70
C PHE A 150 -13.32 -16.54 -1.87
N ASN A 151 -14.64 -16.52 -1.61
CA ASN A 151 -15.64 -16.26 -2.65
C ASN A 151 -15.49 -14.86 -3.28
N LYS A 152 -15.00 -13.89 -2.53
CA LYS A 152 -14.65 -12.58 -3.08
C LYS A 152 -13.34 -12.62 -3.87
N LEU A 153 -12.34 -13.39 -3.43
CA LEU A 153 -11.08 -13.55 -4.14
C LEU A 153 -11.26 -14.15 -5.55
N TYR A 154 -12.19 -15.08 -5.75
CA TYR A 154 -12.51 -15.56 -7.11
C TYR A 154 -12.98 -14.44 -8.03
N LYS A 155 -13.89 -13.56 -7.56
CA LYS A 155 -14.35 -12.42 -8.35
C LYS A 155 -13.24 -11.41 -8.62
N ILE A 156 -12.32 -11.26 -7.69
CA ILE A 156 -11.15 -10.38 -7.80
C ILE A 156 -10.17 -10.94 -8.82
N GLN A 157 -9.90 -12.24 -8.79
CA GLN A 157 -9.11 -12.93 -9.81
C GLN A 157 -9.72 -12.79 -11.21
N ASP A 158 -11.04 -12.94 -11.34
CA ASP A 158 -11.76 -12.76 -12.61
C ASP A 158 -11.66 -11.31 -13.14
N ALA A 159 -11.33 -10.37 -12.27
CA ALA A 159 -11.06 -8.98 -12.66
C ALA A 159 -9.59 -8.69 -13.01
N GLY A 160 -8.71 -9.70 -12.94
CA GLY A 160 -7.30 -9.60 -13.33
C GLY A 160 -6.32 -9.43 -12.17
N VAL A 161 -6.77 -9.45 -10.91
CA VAL A 161 -5.86 -9.40 -9.76
C VAL A 161 -5.27 -10.77 -9.49
N ILE A 162 -3.95 -10.86 -9.50
CA ILE A 162 -3.22 -12.10 -9.20
C ILE A 162 -2.34 -11.97 -7.96
N ASP A 163 -1.89 -10.76 -7.63
CA ASP A 163 -1.00 -10.52 -6.49
C ASP A 163 -1.74 -9.78 -5.36
N ILE A 164 -1.63 -10.32 -4.15
CA ILE A 164 -2.17 -9.69 -2.94
C ILE A 164 -1.08 -9.48 -1.89
N LEU A 165 -1.15 -8.34 -1.23
CA LEU A 165 -0.29 -7.94 -0.14
C LEU A 165 -1.15 -7.61 1.07
N PHE A 166 -0.88 -8.26 2.20
CA PHE A 166 -1.55 -7.95 3.45
C PHE A 166 -0.82 -6.83 4.20
N GLU A 167 -1.56 -5.81 4.59
CA GLU A 167 -1.07 -4.68 5.37
C GLU A 167 -1.69 -4.71 6.77
N CYS A 168 -0.85 -4.72 7.80
CA CYS A 168 -1.33 -4.61 9.17
C CYS A 168 -1.87 -3.20 9.43
N LEU A 169 -3.02 -3.14 10.07
CA LEU A 169 -3.54 -1.88 10.58
C LEU A 169 -2.62 -1.33 11.68
N VAL A 170 -2.13 -0.13 11.47
CA VAL A 170 -1.36 0.60 12.48
C VAL A 170 -2.32 1.42 13.32
N ASP A 171 -2.75 0.85 14.43
CA ASP A 171 -3.62 1.50 15.39
C ASP A 171 -3.07 1.28 16.81
N ASN A 172 -2.83 2.38 17.53
CA ASN A 172 -2.30 2.34 18.89
C ASN A 172 -3.28 1.70 19.90
N SER A 173 -4.55 1.57 19.53
CA SER A 173 -5.58 0.92 20.35
C SER A 173 -5.62 -0.61 20.19
N LEU A 174 -4.84 -1.18 19.23
CA LEU A 174 -4.80 -2.61 18.99
C LEU A 174 -3.88 -3.28 20.03
N ASP A 175 -4.46 -4.18 20.79
CA ASP A 175 -3.78 -4.96 21.81
C ASP A 175 -3.11 -6.23 21.23
N ASP A 176 -2.33 -6.91 22.07
CA ASP A 176 -1.65 -8.15 21.67
C ASP A 176 -2.65 -9.26 21.29
N SER A 177 -3.89 -9.21 21.80
CA SER A 177 -4.93 -10.19 21.47
C SER A 177 -5.42 -10.04 20.04
N PHE A 178 -5.49 -8.81 19.53
CA PHE A 178 -5.81 -8.57 18.12
C PHE A 178 -4.72 -9.10 17.21
N GLN A 179 -3.45 -8.83 17.56
CA GLN A 179 -2.32 -9.32 16.79
C GLN A 179 -2.28 -10.85 16.71
N THR A 180 -2.54 -11.53 17.82
CA THR A 180 -2.64 -13.00 17.86
C THR A 180 -3.73 -13.51 16.89
N ARG A 181 -4.91 -12.89 16.88
CA ARG A 181 -6.00 -13.26 15.96
C ARG A 181 -5.64 -13.00 14.49
N VAL A 182 -4.90 -11.93 14.20
CA VAL A 182 -4.38 -11.67 12.83
C VAL A 182 -3.45 -12.80 12.40
N ASP A 183 -2.53 -13.22 13.27
CA ASP A 183 -1.59 -14.30 12.99
C ASP A 183 -2.31 -15.64 12.76
N GLU A 184 -3.30 -15.97 13.62
CA GLU A 184 -4.13 -17.16 13.47
C GLU A 184 -4.92 -17.15 12.17
N TRP A 185 -5.57 -16.02 11.85
CA TRP A 185 -6.34 -15.84 10.62
C TRP A 185 -5.48 -16.03 9.37
N LEU A 186 -4.28 -15.46 9.36
CA LEU A 186 -3.36 -15.60 8.23
C LEU A 186 -2.84 -17.02 8.06
N CYS A 187 -2.51 -17.69 9.17
CA CYS A 187 -2.12 -19.11 9.12
C CYS A 187 -3.24 -19.96 8.53
N GLU A 188 -4.49 -19.76 8.98
CA GLU A 188 -5.64 -20.48 8.45
C GLU A 188 -5.91 -20.12 6.98
N PHE A 189 -5.81 -18.84 6.60
CA PHE A 189 -5.94 -18.41 5.22
C PHE A 189 -4.95 -19.15 4.31
N HIS A 190 -3.66 -19.18 4.68
CA HIS A 190 -2.64 -19.86 3.88
C HIS A 190 -2.86 -21.36 3.78
N GLN A 191 -3.20 -22.01 4.90
CA GLN A 191 -3.50 -23.45 4.90
C GLN A 191 -4.65 -23.77 3.96
N ARG A 192 -5.75 -23.01 4.03
CA ARG A 192 -6.92 -23.23 3.19
C ARG A 192 -6.67 -22.87 1.73
N LEU A 193 -5.91 -21.79 1.45
CA LEU A 193 -5.54 -21.41 0.09
C LEU A 193 -4.89 -22.60 -0.66
N HIS A 194 -3.95 -23.27 -0.02
CA HIS A 194 -3.25 -24.40 -0.63
C HIS A 194 -4.03 -25.71 -0.63
N ALA A 195 -4.85 -25.97 0.40
CA ALA A 195 -5.55 -27.23 0.56
C ALA A 195 -6.88 -27.28 -0.18
N ASN A 196 -7.67 -26.20 -0.13
CA ASN A 196 -9.07 -26.19 -0.55
C ASN A 196 -9.35 -25.28 -1.75
N TYR A 197 -8.42 -24.37 -2.07
CA TYR A 197 -8.58 -23.32 -3.11
C TYR A 197 -7.38 -23.29 -4.05
N ALA A 198 -6.83 -24.46 -4.37
CA ALA A 198 -5.66 -24.60 -5.24
C ALA A 198 -5.90 -24.15 -6.70
N ASP A 199 -7.15 -24.02 -7.11
CA ASP A 199 -7.56 -23.45 -8.40
C ASP A 199 -7.56 -21.91 -8.42
N LEU A 200 -7.53 -21.27 -7.23
CA LEU A 200 -7.41 -19.84 -7.10
C LEU A 200 -5.97 -19.40 -7.39
N LYS A 201 -5.77 -18.75 -8.54
CA LYS A 201 -4.45 -18.30 -9.02
C LYS A 201 -4.06 -16.96 -8.39
N ILE A 202 -4.13 -16.85 -7.08
CA ILE A 202 -3.72 -15.66 -6.35
C ILE A 202 -2.41 -15.92 -5.64
N ASN A 203 -1.42 -15.07 -5.90
CA ASN A 203 -0.15 -15.08 -5.20
C ASN A 203 -0.25 -14.22 -3.93
N SER A 204 -0.13 -14.82 -2.79
CA SER A 204 0.07 -14.07 -1.56
C SER A 204 1.54 -13.69 -1.44
N LEU A 205 1.83 -12.39 -1.48
CA LEU A 205 3.21 -11.89 -1.35
C LEU A 205 3.75 -11.89 0.09
N ILE A 206 2.97 -12.43 1.03
CA ILE A 206 3.35 -12.44 2.45
C ILE A 206 4.67 -13.19 2.68
N GLU A 207 4.88 -14.32 1.99
CA GLU A 207 6.13 -15.09 2.09
C GLU A 207 7.31 -14.29 1.58
N THR A 208 7.14 -13.61 0.44
CA THR A 208 8.16 -12.75 -0.15
C THR A 208 8.50 -11.56 0.76
N GLN A 209 7.49 -10.98 1.42
CA GLN A 209 7.69 -9.92 2.40
C GLN A 209 8.51 -10.40 3.59
N ILE A 210 8.19 -11.57 4.13
CA ILE A 210 8.87 -12.13 5.31
C ILE A 210 10.32 -12.50 5.00
N LEU A 211 10.57 -13.12 3.85
CA LEU A 211 11.90 -13.61 3.45
C LEU A 211 12.83 -12.50 2.99
N ASN A 212 12.30 -11.44 2.38
CA ASN A 212 13.07 -10.33 1.82
C ASN A 212 13.04 -9.06 2.70
N TRP A 213 12.68 -9.19 3.97
CA TRP A 213 12.53 -8.04 4.85
C TRP A 213 13.88 -7.37 5.15
N ASP A 214 14.25 -6.39 4.32
CA ASP A 214 15.27 -5.42 4.67
C ASP A 214 14.60 -4.26 5.42
N PHE A 215 14.90 -4.18 6.72
CA PHE A 215 14.26 -3.21 7.65
C PHE A 215 14.68 -1.75 7.42
N ARG A 216 15.46 -1.47 6.39
CA ARG A 216 15.87 -0.11 6.05
C ARG A 216 14.83 0.55 5.16
N CYS A 217 14.16 1.54 5.72
CA CYS A 217 13.27 2.39 4.94
C CYS A 217 14.10 3.31 4.04
N ASN A 218 14.16 2.99 2.75
CA ASN A 218 14.76 3.86 1.75
C ASN A 218 13.64 4.58 0.99
N SER A 219 13.05 5.60 1.62
CA SER A 219 11.95 6.34 1.01
C SER A 219 12.02 7.84 1.32
N LYS A 220 11.40 8.60 0.45
CA LYS A 220 11.12 10.03 0.61
C LYS A 220 9.65 10.29 0.32
N THR A 221 9.13 11.38 0.87
CA THR A 221 7.75 11.81 0.60
C THR A 221 7.73 13.25 0.15
N LEU A 222 7.18 13.51 -1.03
CA LEU A 222 6.86 14.84 -1.53
C LEU A 222 5.43 15.20 -1.12
N LEU A 223 5.29 16.27 -0.36
CA LEU A 223 4.01 16.76 0.18
C LEU A 223 3.35 17.75 -0.78
N PRO A 224 2.02 18.02 -0.65
CA PRO A 224 1.29 18.90 -1.54
C PRO A 224 1.85 20.33 -1.65
N ASN A 225 2.50 20.83 -0.61
CA ASN A 225 3.15 22.14 -0.57
C ASN A 225 4.58 22.19 -1.14
N GLY A 226 5.05 21.11 -1.78
CA GLY A 226 6.39 21.01 -2.34
C GLY A 226 7.49 20.62 -1.34
N ILE A 227 7.16 20.44 -0.05
CA ILE A 227 8.14 20.01 0.95
C ILE A 227 8.47 18.53 0.78
N VAL A 228 9.76 18.20 0.80
CA VAL A 228 10.26 16.83 0.77
C VAL A 228 10.65 16.39 2.18
N ARG A 229 10.15 15.24 2.62
CA ARG A 229 10.50 14.59 3.88
C ARG A 229 11.24 13.29 3.63
N ASN A 230 12.11 12.89 4.55
CA ASN A 230 12.64 11.52 4.59
C ASN A 230 11.60 10.58 5.21
N GLY A 231 11.50 9.37 4.69
CA GLY A 231 10.56 8.37 5.18
C GLY A 231 9.30 8.21 4.32
N CYS A 232 8.42 7.30 4.74
CA CYS A 232 7.19 6.96 4.04
C CYS A 232 6.05 7.95 4.32
N THR A 233 4.88 7.67 3.75
CA THR A 233 3.68 8.51 3.83
C THR A 233 3.10 8.69 5.24
N MET A 234 3.44 7.81 6.17
CA MET A 234 2.90 7.79 7.55
C MET A 234 3.40 8.92 8.46
N GLY A 235 4.20 9.85 7.95
CA GLY A 235 4.49 11.12 8.61
C GLY A 235 5.49 11.07 9.75
N ASN A 236 5.31 11.97 10.73
CA ASN A 236 6.26 12.30 11.79
C ASN A 236 6.74 11.12 12.65
N GLU A 237 5.98 10.05 12.77
CA GLU A 237 6.36 8.87 13.54
C GLU A 237 7.53 8.10 12.92
N CYS A 238 7.63 8.07 11.59
CA CYS A 238 8.80 7.48 10.90
C CYS A 238 10.06 8.34 11.02
N ASN A 239 9.91 9.68 11.06
CA ASN A 239 11.05 10.59 11.21
C ASN A 239 11.71 10.49 12.58
N TYR A 240 10.95 10.22 13.63
CA TYR A 240 11.47 10.14 14.99
C TYR A 240 12.45 8.99 15.18
N ILE A 241 12.16 7.86 14.55
CA ILE A 241 12.97 6.64 14.69
C ILE A 241 14.17 6.65 13.71
N LEU A 242 14.00 7.18 12.50
CA LEU A 242 15.05 7.25 11.49
C LEU A 242 16.22 8.17 11.89
N ASN A 243 15.95 9.30 12.54
CA ASN A 243 17.01 10.23 12.98
C ASN A 243 17.88 9.63 14.09
N GLU A 244 17.31 8.82 14.97
CA GLU A 244 18.05 8.13 16.04
C GLU A 244 18.77 6.86 15.51
N CYS A 245 18.29 6.26 14.44
CA CYS A 245 18.85 5.01 13.88
C CYS A 245 19.88 5.23 12.77
N LEU A 246 19.92 6.39 12.13
CA LEU A 246 20.87 6.76 11.06
C LEU A 246 22.33 6.94 11.55
N GLY A 247 22.81 6.21 12.45
CA GLY A 247 24.17 6.21 13.00
C GLY A 247 24.34 5.21 14.12
N CYS A 248 23.32 4.43 14.39
CA CYS A 248 23.36 3.42 15.44
C CYS A 248 23.96 2.11 14.91
N ASP A 249 25.07 1.66 15.49
CA ASP A 249 25.71 0.36 15.18
C ASP A 249 24.77 -0.84 15.40
N LYS A 250 23.68 -0.65 16.15
CA LYS A 250 22.64 -1.64 16.43
C LYS A 250 21.42 -1.53 15.50
N ALA A 251 21.44 -0.64 14.50
CA ALA A 251 20.33 -0.46 13.56
C ALA A 251 19.96 -1.76 12.81
N ASN A 252 20.91 -2.69 12.67
CA ASN A 252 20.69 -4.02 12.11
C ASN A 252 19.95 -4.99 13.06
N ILE A 253 19.90 -4.68 14.34
CA ILE A 253 19.34 -5.52 15.41
C ILE A 253 18.05 -4.90 15.97
N CYS A 254 18.01 -3.56 16.01
CA CYS A 254 16.83 -2.82 16.43
C CYS A 254 15.80 -2.76 15.30
N LYS A 255 14.54 -2.85 15.66
CA LYS A 255 13.41 -2.71 14.74
C LYS A 255 13.07 -1.22 14.62
N PRO A 256 13.57 -0.51 13.60
CA PRO A 256 13.64 0.94 13.63
C PRO A 256 12.32 1.65 13.27
N CYS A 257 11.23 0.93 13.00
CA CYS A 257 9.96 1.52 12.59
C CYS A 257 8.80 0.94 13.40
N VAL A 258 7.93 1.81 13.95
CA VAL A 258 6.72 1.41 14.68
C VAL A 258 5.81 0.52 13.82
N LEU A 259 5.73 0.79 12.51
CA LEU A 259 5.07 -0.07 11.54
C LEU A 259 5.69 -1.46 11.52
N HIS A 260 7.03 -1.53 11.49
CA HIS A 260 7.76 -2.79 11.49
C HIS A 260 7.76 -3.47 12.85
N THR A 261 7.73 -2.75 13.97
CA THR A 261 7.64 -3.37 15.29
C THR A 261 6.29 -4.05 15.51
N ARG A 262 5.20 -3.47 15.02
CA ARG A 262 3.88 -4.08 15.09
C ARG A 262 3.67 -5.18 14.07
N CYS A 263 4.11 -4.97 12.83
CA CYS A 263 4.17 -6.04 11.82
C CYS A 263 5.22 -7.12 12.12
N SER A 264 6.08 -6.96 13.10
CA SER A 264 7.12 -7.93 13.42
C SER A 264 6.66 -9.12 14.28
N PHE A 265 5.46 -9.04 14.85
CA PHE A 265 4.80 -10.23 15.43
C PHE A 265 4.39 -11.21 14.34
N PHE A 266 3.97 -10.70 13.21
CA PHE A 266 3.60 -11.38 12.00
C PHE A 266 4.65 -12.42 11.52
N PRO A 267 5.95 -12.06 11.38
CA PRO A 267 6.96 -12.99 10.93
C PRO A 267 7.29 -14.10 11.92
N LYS A 268 7.06 -13.90 13.21
CA LYS A 268 7.53 -14.84 14.25
C LYS A 268 6.75 -16.14 14.22
N PHE A 269 5.45 -16.07 14.14
CA PHE A 269 4.58 -17.25 14.11
C PHE A 269 4.68 -17.96 12.75
N TYR A 270 4.74 -17.20 11.67
CA TYR A 270 4.83 -17.72 10.31
C TYR A 270 6.19 -18.36 10.03
N ARG A 271 7.30 -17.76 10.49
CA ARG A 271 8.64 -18.39 10.45
C ARG A 271 8.65 -19.72 11.17
N GLN A 272 8.03 -19.79 12.34
CA GLN A 272 7.92 -21.05 13.08
C GLN A 272 7.09 -22.11 12.35
N SER A 273 6.14 -21.71 11.53
CA SER A 273 5.34 -22.64 10.71
C SER A 273 6.08 -23.10 9.45
N LEU A 274 6.98 -22.28 8.88
CA LEU A 274 7.83 -22.64 7.74
C LEU A 274 9.01 -23.53 8.17
N GLU A 275 9.57 -23.29 9.36
CA GLU A 275 10.68 -24.10 9.92
C GLU A 275 10.22 -25.51 10.33
N LYS A 276 8.90 -25.75 10.41
CA LYS A 276 8.31 -27.07 10.74
C LYS A 276 7.93 -27.90 9.52
N LYS A 277 8.15 -27.37 8.31
CA LYS A 277 8.02 -28.10 7.03
C LYS A 277 9.38 -28.47 6.51
#